data_8a72d3139fa6c28d4316f70ef4a52bb9
#
_entry.id   8a72d3139fa6c28d4316f70ef4a52bb9
#
_cell.length_a   1.000
_cell.length_b   1.000
_cell.length_c   1.000
_cell.angle_alpha   90.00
_cell.angle_beta   90.00
_cell.angle_gamma   90.00
#
_symmetry.space_group_name_H-M   'P 1'
#
loop_
_entity.id
_entity.type
_entity.pdbx_description
1 polymer ?
#
loop_
_entity_poly.entity_id
_entity_poly.type
_entity_poly.pdbx_seq_one_letter_code
_entity_poly.pdbx_strand_id
1 'polypeptide(L)'
;MKSFREKVNAYVGFDESATAALREAHPLVAPHFGAIIDDFYATIEAHPDARAAITGGVAQITRLKQSLLRWIDELFRGPHDEAYFERRARIGRVHVRINLPQVYMLTAMDRIRLRSADVLRDTPGLDPEALRRMLAAVHMILDIELAIMLETYRDDLLTKNRTAERLATIGQFAAGIGHELRNPLGVVESSAFLVSRRLEQLNFSDPGVIRHMEKITTEVQRSGKTINDLLELAKNRPLKRRQVDAREFVVQAVAAAHLAPAVAVSVDVPAGLPLDTDPDQLTRVVTNLLINASQAMNASGRVWIEGQREGTTTTLRIRDDGPGVPTDVRDRIFEALFTTKAKGSGLGLALCRRIVEAHGGTIGLDPSDQGATFKIVVPDAVG
;
A
#
# COMPACT_ATOMS: atom_id res chain seq x y z
N MET A 1 30.84 -2.52 -11.40
CA MET A 1 30.56 -2.26 -9.97
C MET A 1 30.26 -3.61 -9.32
N LYS A 2 30.81 -3.91 -8.13
CA LYS A 2 30.49 -5.16 -7.41
C LYS A 2 29.01 -5.20 -7.05
N SER A 3 28.36 -6.37 -7.18
CA SER A 3 26.97 -6.54 -6.77
C SER A 3 26.81 -6.39 -5.24
N PHE A 4 25.58 -6.22 -4.75
CA PHE A 4 25.32 -6.19 -3.30
C PHE A 4 25.83 -7.46 -2.62
N ARG A 5 25.56 -8.62 -3.22
CA ARG A 5 26.05 -9.92 -2.77
C ARG A 5 27.57 -9.97 -2.63
N GLU A 6 28.29 -9.56 -3.68
CA GLU A 6 29.75 -9.55 -3.66
C GLU A 6 30.33 -8.67 -2.56
N LYS A 7 29.70 -7.52 -2.29
CA LYS A 7 30.13 -6.61 -1.23
C LYS A 7 29.92 -7.20 0.16
N VAL A 8 28.71 -7.74 0.42
CA VAL A 8 28.35 -8.28 1.73
C VAL A 8 29.15 -9.54 2.04
N ASN A 9 29.25 -10.48 1.07
CA ASN A 9 30.03 -11.70 1.25
C ASN A 9 31.52 -11.40 1.53
N ALA A 10 32.10 -10.45 0.80
CA ALA A 10 33.48 -10.05 1.03
C ALA A 10 33.68 -9.38 2.39
N TYR A 11 32.72 -8.58 2.85
CA TYR A 11 32.81 -7.88 4.13
C TYR A 11 32.69 -8.84 5.33
N VAL A 12 31.76 -9.80 5.24
CA VAL A 12 31.52 -10.81 6.29
C VAL A 12 32.55 -11.94 6.25
N GLY A 13 33.24 -12.12 5.13
CA GLY A 13 34.15 -13.23 4.91
C GLY A 13 33.43 -14.54 4.56
N PHE A 14 32.24 -14.46 3.99
CA PHE A 14 31.46 -15.62 3.57
C PHE A 14 31.93 -16.16 2.24
N ASP A 15 32.57 -17.32 2.27
CA ASP A 15 33.21 -17.98 1.14
C ASP A 15 32.71 -19.43 0.96
N GLU A 16 33.39 -20.18 0.07
CA GLU A 16 33.07 -21.59 -0.18
C GLU A 16 33.27 -22.46 1.07
N SER A 17 34.22 -22.12 1.94
CA SER A 17 34.48 -22.87 3.18
C SER A 17 33.32 -22.68 4.17
N ALA A 18 32.78 -21.46 4.27
CA ALA A 18 31.57 -21.20 5.09
C ALA A 18 30.36 -21.92 4.51
N THR A 19 30.20 -21.92 3.17
CA THR A 19 29.13 -22.68 2.50
C THR A 19 29.26 -24.19 2.76
N ALA A 20 30.47 -24.75 2.72
CA ALA A 20 30.70 -26.16 3.04
C ALA A 20 30.36 -26.47 4.51
N ALA A 21 30.76 -25.60 5.44
CA ALA A 21 30.44 -25.75 6.86
C ALA A 21 28.93 -25.72 7.15
N LEU A 22 28.15 -24.90 6.41
CA LEU A 22 26.68 -24.91 6.48
C LEU A 22 26.09 -26.24 5.99
N ARG A 23 26.59 -26.77 4.87
CA ARG A 23 26.16 -28.08 4.34
C ARG A 23 26.50 -29.22 5.29
N GLU A 24 27.65 -29.18 5.96
CA GLU A 24 28.02 -30.13 7.01
C GLU A 24 27.09 -30.02 8.24
N ALA A 25 26.70 -28.81 8.64
CA ALA A 25 25.79 -28.56 9.74
C ALA A 25 24.33 -28.98 9.41
N HIS A 26 23.92 -28.96 8.13
CA HIS A 26 22.56 -29.26 7.70
C HIS A 26 21.99 -30.58 8.27
N PRO A 27 22.61 -31.76 8.09
CA PRO A 27 22.08 -33.02 8.58
C PRO A 27 21.95 -33.08 10.13
N LEU A 28 22.71 -32.25 10.86
CA LEU A 28 22.67 -32.15 12.30
C LEU A 28 21.49 -31.29 12.77
N VAL A 29 21.24 -30.16 12.08
CA VAL A 29 20.22 -29.18 12.47
C VAL A 29 18.85 -29.48 11.84
N ALA A 30 18.78 -30.07 10.65
CA ALA A 30 17.54 -30.31 9.91
C ALA A 30 16.48 -31.13 10.70
N PRO A 31 16.82 -32.18 11.47
CA PRO A 31 15.87 -32.88 12.29
C PRO A 31 15.15 -32.00 13.33
N HIS A 32 15.76 -30.87 13.70
CA HIS A 32 15.28 -29.92 14.69
C HIS A 32 14.56 -28.70 14.10
N PHE A 33 14.45 -28.56 12.78
CA PHE A 33 13.80 -27.41 12.14
C PHE A 33 12.37 -27.20 12.62
N GLY A 34 11.60 -28.26 12.83
CA GLY A 34 10.25 -28.16 13.36
C GLY A 34 10.20 -27.46 14.72
N ALA A 35 11.05 -27.88 15.65
CA ALA A 35 11.12 -27.29 16.98
C ALA A 35 11.63 -25.83 16.96
N ILE A 36 12.60 -25.52 16.11
CA ILE A 36 13.10 -24.14 15.91
C ILE A 36 11.99 -23.23 15.39
N ILE A 37 11.20 -23.69 14.44
CA ILE A 37 10.09 -22.95 13.84
C ILE A 37 8.96 -22.76 14.86
N ASP A 38 8.66 -23.78 15.65
CA ASP A 38 7.63 -23.68 16.69
C ASP A 38 8.03 -22.68 17.77
N ASP A 39 9.27 -22.68 18.23
CA ASP A 39 9.80 -21.68 19.16
C ASP A 39 9.76 -20.26 18.59
N PHE A 40 10.09 -20.11 17.31
CA PHE A 40 10.02 -18.84 16.60
C PHE A 40 8.58 -18.27 16.59
N TYR A 41 7.59 -19.08 16.20
CA TYR A 41 6.20 -18.62 16.16
C TYR A 41 5.57 -18.46 17.52
N ALA A 42 5.93 -19.28 18.52
CA ALA A 42 5.50 -19.08 19.90
C ALA A 42 5.95 -17.71 20.44
N THR A 43 7.17 -17.29 20.10
CA THR A 43 7.67 -15.95 20.46
C THR A 43 6.87 -14.83 19.81
N ILE A 44 6.51 -14.96 18.51
CA ILE A 44 5.68 -13.98 17.81
C ILE A 44 4.27 -13.92 18.43
N GLU A 45 3.66 -15.06 18.73
CA GLU A 45 2.32 -15.12 19.31
C GLU A 45 2.25 -14.53 20.73
N ALA A 46 3.35 -14.60 21.50
CA ALA A 46 3.46 -14.02 22.83
C ALA A 46 3.54 -12.48 22.82
N HIS A 47 3.90 -11.85 21.68
CA HIS A 47 4.05 -10.40 21.57
C HIS A 47 2.90 -9.79 20.76
N PRO A 48 2.00 -8.98 21.38
CA PRO A 48 0.81 -8.44 20.74
C PRO A 48 1.09 -7.68 19.42
N ASP A 49 2.12 -6.82 19.41
CA ASP A 49 2.47 -6.02 18.24
C ASP A 49 3.02 -6.85 17.08
N ALA A 50 3.81 -7.89 17.37
CA ALA A 50 4.30 -8.82 16.36
C ALA A 50 3.16 -9.69 15.81
N ARG A 51 2.25 -10.13 16.69
CA ARG A 51 1.05 -10.90 16.35
C ARG A 51 0.10 -10.09 15.46
N ALA A 52 0.00 -8.78 15.63
CA ALA A 52 -0.87 -7.92 14.83
C ALA A 52 -0.56 -7.97 13.32
N ALA A 53 0.68 -8.34 12.93
CA ALA A 53 1.04 -8.56 11.53
C ALA A 53 0.44 -9.86 10.94
N ILE A 54 -0.10 -10.76 11.79
CA ILE A 54 -0.71 -12.03 11.37
C ILE A 54 -2.24 -11.89 11.43
N THR A 55 -2.85 -11.52 10.32
CA THR A 55 -4.29 -11.22 10.23
C THR A 55 -5.16 -12.42 9.85
N GLY A 56 -4.57 -13.50 9.32
CA GLY A 56 -5.29 -14.67 8.78
C GLY A 56 -5.37 -15.87 9.74
N GLY A 57 -5.15 -15.68 11.04
CA GLY A 57 -5.32 -16.70 12.07
C GLY A 57 -4.46 -17.97 11.87
N VAL A 58 -4.94 -19.09 12.39
CA VAL A 58 -4.22 -20.40 12.41
C VAL A 58 -3.84 -20.88 11.01
N ALA A 59 -4.72 -20.70 10.02
CA ALA A 59 -4.44 -21.14 8.64
C ALA A 59 -3.28 -20.36 8.00
N GLN A 60 -3.10 -19.08 8.34
CA GLN A 60 -1.96 -18.28 7.90
C GLN A 60 -0.68 -18.75 8.60
N ILE A 61 -0.71 -18.98 9.90
CA ILE A 61 0.44 -19.46 10.69
C ILE A 61 0.95 -20.78 10.12
N THR A 62 0.07 -21.72 9.81
CA THR A 62 0.45 -23.02 9.20
C THR A 62 1.20 -22.83 7.88
N ARG A 63 0.71 -21.95 6.99
CA ARG A 63 1.41 -21.65 5.73
C ARG A 63 2.74 -20.95 5.94
N LEU A 64 2.81 -20.03 6.91
CA LEU A 64 4.03 -19.31 7.24
C LEU A 64 5.09 -20.25 7.82
N LYS A 65 4.72 -21.22 8.70
CA LYS A 65 5.62 -22.26 9.20
C LYS A 65 6.21 -23.10 8.06
N GLN A 66 5.40 -23.49 7.08
CA GLN A 66 5.89 -24.19 5.89
C GLN A 66 6.85 -23.34 5.04
N SER A 67 6.59 -22.04 4.94
CA SER A 67 7.49 -21.12 4.22
C SER A 67 8.81 -20.94 4.96
N LEU A 68 8.78 -20.83 6.30
CA LEU A 68 9.97 -20.73 7.13
C LEU A 68 10.79 -22.03 7.10
N LEU A 69 10.13 -23.20 7.02
CA LEU A 69 10.82 -24.48 6.86
C LEU A 69 11.65 -24.51 5.56
N ARG A 70 11.08 -24.08 4.46
CA ARG A 70 11.82 -23.99 3.19
C ARG A 70 12.94 -22.96 3.26
N TRP A 71 12.68 -21.83 3.92
CA TRP A 71 13.66 -20.78 4.10
C TRP A 71 14.89 -21.25 4.90
N ILE A 72 14.68 -21.94 6.02
CA ILE A 72 15.78 -22.44 6.87
C ILE A 72 16.53 -23.62 6.17
N ASP A 73 15.84 -24.48 5.45
CA ASP A 73 16.46 -25.55 4.68
C ASP A 73 17.40 -24.97 3.59
N GLU A 74 16.94 -23.98 2.82
CA GLU A 74 17.78 -23.28 1.82
C GLU A 74 18.94 -22.52 2.46
N LEU A 75 18.78 -21.98 3.67
CA LEU A 75 19.83 -21.26 4.40
C LEU A 75 21.04 -22.16 4.64
N PHE A 76 20.83 -23.42 5.00
CA PHE A 76 21.91 -24.38 5.23
C PHE A 76 22.43 -25.05 3.95
N ARG A 77 21.57 -25.34 2.98
CA ARG A 77 21.94 -26.07 1.75
C ARG A 77 22.57 -25.18 0.69
N GLY A 78 22.16 -23.93 0.59
CA GLY A 78 22.45 -23.08 -0.56
C GLY A 78 21.74 -23.54 -1.85
N PRO A 79 22.22 -23.16 -3.03
CA PRO A 79 23.39 -22.28 -3.26
C PRO A 79 23.12 -20.84 -2.85
N HIS A 80 24.15 -20.16 -2.32
CA HIS A 80 24.07 -18.76 -1.90
C HIS A 80 24.50 -17.84 -3.06
N ASP A 81 23.83 -18.02 -4.20
CA ASP A 81 24.04 -17.29 -5.45
C ASP A 81 23.18 -16.03 -5.56
N GLU A 82 23.23 -15.34 -6.69
CA GLU A 82 22.42 -14.13 -6.93
C GLU A 82 20.92 -14.42 -6.85
N ALA A 83 20.49 -15.59 -7.34
CA ALA A 83 19.09 -16.01 -7.28
C ALA A 83 18.60 -16.22 -5.82
N TYR A 84 19.48 -16.71 -4.95
CA TYR A 84 19.21 -16.80 -3.51
C TYR A 84 18.97 -15.40 -2.92
N PHE A 85 19.87 -14.46 -3.17
CA PHE A 85 19.75 -13.08 -2.68
C PHE A 85 18.46 -12.41 -3.18
N GLU A 86 18.09 -12.62 -4.44
CA GLU A 86 16.84 -12.10 -5.02
C GLU A 86 15.59 -12.70 -4.34
N ARG A 87 15.58 -14.01 -4.05
CA ARG A 87 14.50 -14.65 -3.31
C ARG A 87 14.36 -14.07 -1.90
N ARG A 88 15.48 -13.84 -1.20
CA ARG A 88 15.51 -13.26 0.15
C ARG A 88 15.04 -11.79 0.14
N ALA A 89 15.49 -11.01 -0.80
CA ALA A 89 15.02 -9.63 -1.00
C ALA A 89 13.50 -9.57 -1.26
N ARG A 90 12.94 -10.55 -1.98
CA ARG A 90 11.50 -10.66 -2.19
C ARG A 90 10.74 -10.86 -0.87
N ILE A 91 11.26 -11.65 0.06
CA ILE A 91 10.70 -11.83 1.39
C ILE A 91 10.75 -10.51 2.16
N GLY A 92 11.88 -9.78 2.11
CA GLY A 92 12.01 -8.46 2.71
C GLY A 92 10.96 -7.47 2.20
N ARG A 93 10.73 -7.44 0.88
CA ARG A 93 9.66 -6.61 0.28
C ARG A 93 8.25 -6.99 0.78
N VAL A 94 7.99 -8.25 1.09
CA VAL A 94 6.72 -8.67 1.72
C VAL A 94 6.62 -8.11 3.13
N HIS A 95 7.68 -8.19 3.94
CA HIS A 95 7.69 -7.62 5.30
C HIS A 95 7.46 -6.10 5.30
N VAL A 96 8.08 -5.37 4.36
CA VAL A 96 7.82 -3.94 4.14
C VAL A 96 6.35 -3.69 3.79
N ARG A 97 5.78 -4.48 2.88
CA ARG A 97 4.37 -4.34 2.44
C ARG A 97 3.37 -4.53 3.57
N ILE A 98 3.59 -5.49 4.46
CA ILE A 98 2.73 -5.72 5.64
C ILE A 98 3.04 -4.80 6.81
N ASN A 99 3.95 -3.83 6.61
CA ASN A 99 4.40 -2.88 7.62
C ASN A 99 4.90 -3.55 8.91
N LEU A 100 5.62 -4.67 8.77
CA LEU A 100 6.21 -5.35 9.92
C LEU A 100 7.31 -4.48 10.54
N PRO A 101 7.27 -4.12 11.84
CA PRO A 101 8.33 -3.35 12.45
C PRO A 101 9.68 -4.09 12.39
N GLN A 102 10.73 -3.38 11.97
CA GLN A 102 12.08 -3.95 11.76
C GLN A 102 12.61 -4.67 13.01
N VAL A 103 12.28 -4.15 14.20
CA VAL A 103 12.72 -4.72 15.49
C VAL A 103 12.32 -6.19 15.61
N TYR A 104 11.10 -6.56 15.21
CA TYR A 104 10.63 -7.94 15.32
C TYR A 104 11.30 -8.87 14.31
N MET A 105 11.60 -8.36 13.12
CA MET A 105 12.35 -9.11 12.12
C MET A 105 13.80 -9.36 12.57
N LEU A 106 14.48 -8.34 13.09
CA LEU A 106 15.87 -8.45 13.55
C LEU A 106 16.00 -9.39 14.73
N THR A 107 15.12 -9.23 15.74
CA THR A 107 15.18 -10.06 16.98
C THR A 107 14.70 -11.49 16.75
N ALA A 108 13.80 -11.71 15.77
CA ALA A 108 13.36 -13.05 15.42
C ALA A 108 14.48 -13.91 14.80
N MET A 109 15.41 -13.31 14.03
CA MET A 109 16.58 -14.02 13.50
C MET A 109 17.49 -14.55 14.62
N ASP A 110 17.54 -13.85 15.75
CA ASP A 110 18.33 -14.29 16.90
C ASP A 110 17.80 -15.60 17.53
N ARG A 111 16.49 -15.84 17.50
CA ARG A 111 15.90 -17.12 17.95
C ARG A 111 16.39 -18.28 17.09
N ILE A 112 16.40 -18.12 15.79
CA ILE A 112 16.91 -19.14 14.84
C ILE A 112 18.40 -19.37 15.09
N ARG A 113 19.17 -18.30 15.28
CA ARG A 113 20.60 -18.33 15.58
C ARG A 113 20.90 -19.14 16.84
N LEU A 114 20.25 -18.79 17.94
CA LEU A 114 20.45 -19.45 19.24
C LEU A 114 20.07 -20.92 19.18
N ARG A 115 18.89 -21.25 18.67
CA ARG A 115 18.42 -22.63 18.61
C ARG A 115 19.30 -23.52 17.70
N SER A 116 19.73 -22.99 16.54
CA SER A 116 20.64 -23.71 15.68
C SER A 116 22.01 -23.94 16.34
N ALA A 117 22.51 -22.95 17.10
CA ALA A 117 23.76 -23.06 17.82
C ALA A 117 23.65 -24.07 18.99
N ASP A 118 22.53 -24.10 19.72
CA ASP A 118 22.30 -25.08 20.80
C ASP A 118 22.30 -26.51 20.25
N VAL A 119 21.59 -26.76 19.13
CA VAL A 119 21.61 -28.09 18.49
C VAL A 119 23.03 -28.53 18.10
N LEU A 120 23.83 -27.63 17.54
CA LEU A 120 25.21 -27.96 17.16
C LEU A 120 26.10 -28.23 18.38
N ARG A 121 25.96 -27.46 19.47
CA ARG A 121 26.71 -27.66 20.74
C ARG A 121 26.34 -28.95 21.42
N ASP A 122 25.05 -29.32 21.36
CA ASP A 122 24.53 -30.53 22.03
C ASP A 122 24.72 -31.79 21.18
N THR A 123 25.32 -31.69 19.96
CA THR A 123 25.59 -32.84 19.10
C THR A 123 26.73 -33.68 19.66
N PRO A 124 26.48 -34.94 20.08
CA PRO A 124 27.53 -35.77 20.67
C PRO A 124 28.64 -36.12 19.68
N GLY A 125 29.88 -36.03 20.12
CA GLY A 125 31.05 -36.45 19.33
C GLY A 125 31.44 -35.49 18.18
N LEU A 126 30.85 -34.29 18.11
CA LEU A 126 31.24 -33.30 17.15
C LEU A 126 32.64 -32.71 17.49
N ASP A 127 33.54 -32.75 16.54
CA ASP A 127 34.87 -32.17 16.70
C ASP A 127 34.79 -30.66 17.02
N PRO A 128 35.53 -30.17 18.06
CA PRO A 128 35.49 -28.76 18.46
C PRO A 128 35.82 -27.76 17.33
N GLU A 129 36.74 -28.11 16.41
CA GLU A 129 37.10 -27.28 15.28
C GLU A 129 35.99 -27.25 14.22
N ALA A 130 35.33 -28.40 13.97
CA ALA A 130 34.15 -28.46 13.11
C ALA A 130 32.98 -27.66 13.69
N LEU A 131 32.73 -27.79 14.99
CA LEU A 131 31.72 -26.99 15.70
C LEU A 131 31.98 -25.48 15.53
N ARG A 132 33.23 -25.05 15.76
CA ARG A 132 33.59 -23.64 15.62
C ARG A 132 33.32 -23.12 14.20
N ARG A 133 33.73 -23.88 13.15
CA ARG A 133 33.46 -23.52 11.75
C ARG A 133 31.99 -23.46 11.44
N MET A 134 31.19 -24.43 11.88
CA MET A 134 29.75 -24.47 11.65
C MET A 134 29.03 -23.30 12.33
N LEU A 135 29.35 -22.99 13.58
CA LEU A 135 28.79 -21.84 14.29
C LEU A 135 29.13 -20.52 13.62
N ALA A 136 30.39 -20.35 13.20
CA ALA A 136 30.80 -19.15 12.45
C ALA A 136 30.02 -19.00 11.14
N ALA A 137 29.86 -20.08 10.38
CA ALA A 137 29.12 -20.07 9.11
C ALA A 137 27.61 -19.74 9.34
N VAL A 138 26.98 -20.29 10.38
CA VAL A 138 25.59 -19.98 10.75
C VAL A 138 25.44 -18.50 11.13
N HIS A 139 26.39 -17.94 11.87
CA HIS A 139 26.38 -16.51 12.20
C HIS A 139 26.51 -15.66 10.96
N MET A 140 27.49 -15.94 10.08
CA MET A 140 27.73 -15.19 8.86
C MET A 140 26.50 -15.18 7.94
N ILE A 141 25.88 -16.34 7.69
CA ILE A 141 24.73 -16.40 6.78
C ILE A 141 23.51 -15.68 7.35
N LEU A 142 23.25 -15.74 8.66
CA LEU A 142 22.16 -15.01 9.30
C LEU A 142 22.41 -13.48 9.28
N ASP A 143 23.65 -13.04 9.41
CA ASP A 143 24.00 -11.63 9.27
C ASP A 143 23.83 -11.15 7.82
N ILE A 144 24.12 -12.01 6.82
CA ILE A 144 23.80 -11.75 5.41
C ILE A 144 22.29 -11.63 5.19
N GLU A 145 21.48 -12.53 5.76
CA GLU A 145 20.03 -12.44 5.71
C GLU A 145 19.50 -11.11 6.28
N LEU A 146 20.05 -10.70 7.44
CA LEU A 146 19.72 -9.40 8.02
C LEU A 146 20.13 -8.23 7.12
N ALA A 147 21.30 -8.29 6.51
CA ALA A 147 21.77 -7.26 5.57
C ALA A 147 20.84 -7.13 4.35
N ILE A 148 20.39 -8.26 3.78
CA ILE A 148 19.41 -8.27 2.67
C ILE A 148 18.09 -7.61 3.10
N MET A 149 17.60 -7.95 4.28
CA MET A 149 16.37 -7.37 4.81
C MET A 149 16.49 -5.87 5.04
N LEU A 150 17.57 -5.41 5.68
CA LEU A 150 17.82 -3.98 5.92
C LEU A 150 17.90 -3.19 4.62
N GLU A 151 18.54 -3.75 3.58
CA GLU A 151 18.61 -3.12 2.26
C GLU A 151 17.21 -2.90 1.66
N THR A 152 16.30 -3.89 1.78
CA THR A 152 14.92 -3.74 1.28
C THR A 152 14.13 -2.66 2.02
N TYR A 153 14.30 -2.55 3.35
CA TYR A 153 13.69 -1.48 4.14
C TYR A 153 14.26 -0.10 3.80
N ARG A 154 15.58 -0.03 3.61
CA ARG A 154 16.25 1.21 3.19
C ARG A 154 15.72 1.70 1.84
N ASP A 155 15.63 0.81 0.87
CA ASP A 155 15.16 1.15 -0.48
C ASP A 155 13.69 1.63 -0.47
N ASP A 156 12.84 1.04 0.36
CA ASP A 156 11.46 1.49 0.56
C ASP A 156 11.42 2.90 1.17
N LEU A 157 12.19 3.12 2.24
CA LEU A 157 12.28 4.44 2.88
C LEU A 157 12.79 5.52 1.91
N LEU A 158 13.82 5.23 1.14
CA LEU A 158 14.36 6.16 0.15
C LEU A 158 13.34 6.46 -0.95
N THR A 159 12.58 5.46 -1.37
CA THR A 159 11.52 5.62 -2.38
C THR A 159 10.37 6.48 -1.84
N LYS A 160 9.94 6.23 -0.60
CA LYS A 160 8.90 7.02 0.09
C LYS A 160 9.36 8.47 0.28
N ASN A 161 10.60 8.69 0.74
CA ASN A 161 11.15 10.03 0.92
C ASN A 161 11.25 10.79 -0.40
N ARG A 162 11.78 10.19 -1.46
CA ARG A 162 11.83 10.81 -2.79
C ARG A 162 10.46 11.20 -3.32
N THR A 163 9.46 10.35 -3.09
CA THR A 163 8.07 10.63 -3.48
C THR A 163 7.51 11.79 -2.66
N ALA A 164 7.75 11.80 -1.34
CA ALA A 164 7.33 12.89 -0.46
C ALA A 164 8.00 14.22 -0.83
N GLU A 165 9.31 14.23 -1.11
CA GLU A 165 10.05 15.42 -1.56
C GLU A 165 9.52 15.95 -2.91
N ARG A 166 9.27 15.07 -3.88
CA ARG A 166 8.67 15.45 -5.16
C ARG A 166 7.29 16.08 -4.97
N LEU A 167 6.45 15.46 -4.13
CA LEU A 167 5.12 15.99 -3.82
C LEU A 167 5.20 17.33 -3.07
N ALA A 168 6.14 17.50 -2.14
CA ALA A 168 6.36 18.76 -1.45
C ALA A 168 6.82 19.87 -2.41
N THR A 169 7.75 19.56 -3.31
CA THR A 169 8.22 20.50 -4.35
C THR A 169 7.09 20.90 -5.29
N ILE A 170 6.35 19.91 -5.80
CA ILE A 170 5.16 20.16 -6.63
C ILE A 170 4.15 21.02 -5.87
N GLY A 171 4.01 20.79 -4.55
CA GLY A 171 3.12 21.53 -3.70
C GLY A 171 3.48 22.98 -3.50
N GLN A 172 4.75 23.28 -3.28
CA GLN A 172 5.23 24.65 -3.20
C GLN A 172 5.01 25.41 -4.50
N PHE A 173 5.35 24.79 -5.64
CA PHE A 173 5.09 25.38 -6.97
C PHE A 173 3.59 25.53 -7.24
N ALA A 174 2.79 24.51 -6.91
CA ALA A 174 1.36 24.55 -7.15
C ALA A 174 0.63 25.60 -6.30
N ALA A 175 1.12 25.91 -5.09
CA ALA A 175 0.52 26.96 -4.25
C ALA A 175 0.63 28.36 -4.89
N GLY A 176 1.81 28.71 -5.44
CA GLY A 176 2.00 29.96 -6.19
C GLY A 176 1.26 29.96 -7.52
N ILE A 177 1.56 28.96 -8.35
CA ILE A 177 1.01 28.85 -9.71
C ILE A 177 -0.51 28.56 -9.68
N GLY A 178 -1.02 27.89 -8.67
CA GLY A 178 -2.44 27.53 -8.60
C GLY A 178 -3.36 28.76 -8.51
N HIS A 179 -2.97 29.81 -7.84
CA HIS A 179 -3.69 31.09 -7.84
C HIS A 179 -3.56 31.79 -9.19
N GLU A 180 -2.35 31.79 -9.75
CA GLU A 180 -2.07 32.42 -11.04
C GLU A 180 -2.75 31.69 -12.21
N LEU A 181 -2.97 30.37 -12.14
CA LEU A 181 -3.70 29.63 -13.16
C LEU A 181 -5.22 29.70 -12.99
N ARG A 182 -5.74 29.80 -11.73
CA ARG A 182 -7.19 29.95 -11.52
C ARG A 182 -7.71 31.25 -12.12
N ASN A 183 -6.93 32.33 -12.04
CA ASN A 183 -7.35 33.64 -12.55
C ASN A 183 -7.64 33.61 -14.07
N PRO A 184 -6.72 33.22 -14.96
CA PRO A 184 -7.01 33.13 -16.38
C PRO A 184 -8.07 32.09 -16.71
N LEU A 185 -8.12 30.94 -16.02
CA LEU A 185 -9.17 29.94 -16.22
C LEU A 185 -10.55 30.48 -15.83
N GLY A 186 -10.64 31.23 -14.72
CA GLY A 186 -11.89 31.89 -14.32
C GLY A 186 -12.36 32.93 -15.31
N VAL A 187 -11.45 33.69 -15.97
CA VAL A 187 -11.78 34.61 -17.04
C VAL A 187 -12.31 33.85 -18.26
N VAL A 188 -11.67 32.75 -18.66
CA VAL A 188 -12.12 31.91 -19.78
C VAL A 188 -13.50 31.31 -19.48
N GLU A 189 -13.72 30.77 -18.26
CA GLU A 189 -15.01 30.20 -17.84
C GLU A 189 -16.11 31.24 -17.87
N SER A 190 -15.87 32.41 -17.29
CA SER A 190 -16.85 33.52 -17.29
C SER A 190 -17.16 34.00 -18.70
N SER A 191 -16.14 34.11 -19.57
CA SER A 191 -16.32 34.51 -20.97
C SER A 191 -17.11 33.48 -21.76
N ALA A 192 -16.80 32.19 -21.59
CA ALA A 192 -17.53 31.10 -22.24
C ALA A 192 -19.00 31.07 -21.78
N PHE A 193 -19.25 31.27 -20.48
CA PHE A 193 -20.62 31.40 -19.94
C PHE A 193 -21.41 32.56 -20.53
N LEU A 194 -20.80 33.76 -20.63
CA LEU A 194 -21.44 34.92 -21.20
C LEU A 194 -21.74 34.74 -22.71
N VAL A 195 -20.82 34.13 -23.46
CA VAL A 195 -21.03 33.80 -24.86
C VAL A 195 -22.17 32.79 -25.01
N SER A 196 -22.16 31.70 -24.26
CA SER A 196 -23.26 30.71 -24.29
C SER A 196 -24.61 31.33 -24.00
N ARG A 197 -24.71 32.15 -22.93
CA ARG A 197 -25.92 32.87 -22.58
C ARG A 197 -26.38 33.85 -23.68
N ARG A 198 -25.44 34.51 -24.36
CA ARG A 198 -25.76 35.41 -25.46
C ARG A 198 -26.26 34.66 -26.69
N LEU A 199 -25.69 33.52 -27.00
CA LEU A 199 -26.16 32.63 -28.08
C LEU A 199 -27.59 32.14 -27.81
N GLU A 200 -27.90 31.73 -26.57
CA GLU A 200 -29.25 31.36 -26.16
C GLU A 200 -30.26 32.50 -26.32
N GLN A 201 -29.91 33.74 -25.91
CA GLN A 201 -30.76 34.93 -26.06
C GLN A 201 -31.03 35.29 -27.52
N LEU A 202 -30.10 34.98 -28.42
CA LEU A 202 -30.21 35.22 -29.86
C LEU A 202 -30.91 34.06 -30.59
N ASN A 203 -31.38 33.02 -29.85
CA ASN A 203 -31.89 31.77 -30.40
C ASN A 203 -30.94 31.15 -31.44
N PHE A 204 -29.64 31.31 -31.22
CA PHE A 204 -28.62 30.77 -32.09
C PHE A 204 -28.47 29.27 -31.89
N SER A 205 -28.71 28.48 -32.94
CA SER A 205 -28.83 27.02 -32.83
C SER A 205 -27.81 26.24 -33.66
N ASP A 206 -26.66 26.85 -34.00
CA ASP A 206 -25.59 26.11 -34.70
C ASP A 206 -24.99 25.05 -33.80
N PRO A 207 -25.20 23.74 -34.09
CA PRO A 207 -24.72 22.66 -33.25
C PRO A 207 -23.19 22.60 -33.13
N GLY A 208 -22.46 23.12 -34.13
CA GLY A 208 -21.01 23.20 -34.15
C GLY A 208 -20.50 24.16 -33.06
N VAL A 209 -21.07 25.38 -33.05
CA VAL A 209 -20.69 26.41 -32.06
C VAL A 209 -21.05 25.97 -30.63
N ILE A 210 -22.27 25.46 -30.42
CA ILE A 210 -22.72 24.98 -29.09
C ILE A 210 -21.77 23.90 -28.58
N ARG A 211 -21.45 22.90 -29.40
CA ARG A 211 -20.51 21.83 -29.03
C ARG A 211 -19.11 22.35 -28.69
N HIS A 212 -18.60 23.36 -29.38
CA HIS A 212 -17.32 23.96 -29.07
C HIS A 212 -17.34 24.74 -27.76
N MET A 213 -18.43 25.45 -27.44
CA MET A 213 -18.61 26.15 -26.18
C MET A 213 -18.68 25.17 -25.00
N GLU A 214 -19.43 24.08 -25.11
CA GLU A 214 -19.49 23.03 -24.15
C GLU A 214 -18.11 22.39 -23.90
N LYS A 215 -17.34 22.15 -24.98
CA LYS A 215 -15.99 21.62 -24.92
C LYS A 215 -15.04 22.56 -24.18
N ILE A 216 -15.08 23.86 -24.46
CA ILE A 216 -14.27 24.87 -23.76
C ILE A 216 -14.60 24.85 -22.26
N THR A 217 -15.88 24.93 -21.91
CA THR A 217 -16.33 24.93 -20.53
C THR A 217 -15.86 23.65 -19.78
N THR A 218 -16.02 22.51 -20.42
CA THR A 218 -15.60 21.20 -19.86
C THR A 218 -14.09 21.14 -19.61
N GLU A 219 -13.27 21.60 -20.56
CA GLU A 219 -11.81 21.56 -20.41
C GLU A 219 -11.30 22.59 -19.38
N VAL A 220 -11.94 23.73 -19.26
CA VAL A 220 -11.62 24.73 -18.22
C VAL A 220 -11.92 24.18 -16.83
N GLN A 221 -13.11 23.61 -16.63
CA GLN A 221 -13.50 23.00 -15.35
C GLN A 221 -12.57 21.83 -14.97
N ARG A 222 -12.22 21.00 -15.94
CA ARG A 222 -11.27 19.91 -15.76
C ARG A 222 -9.88 20.40 -15.34
N SER A 223 -9.37 21.45 -15.99
CA SER A 223 -8.09 22.06 -15.64
C SER A 223 -8.12 22.63 -14.22
N GLY A 224 -9.18 23.33 -13.85
CA GLY A 224 -9.41 23.84 -12.49
C GLY A 224 -9.44 22.72 -11.44
N LYS A 225 -10.12 21.60 -11.73
CA LYS A 225 -10.13 20.42 -10.86
C LYS A 225 -8.73 19.84 -10.68
N THR A 226 -7.97 19.66 -11.77
CA THR A 226 -6.60 19.12 -11.73
C THR A 226 -5.67 20.00 -10.89
N ILE A 227 -5.76 21.31 -11.02
CA ILE A 227 -4.99 22.26 -10.20
C ILE A 227 -5.39 22.14 -8.72
N ASN A 228 -6.68 22.04 -8.41
CA ASN A 228 -7.16 21.89 -7.06
C ASN A 228 -6.70 20.55 -6.43
N ASP A 229 -6.77 19.45 -7.17
CA ASP A 229 -6.32 18.13 -6.69
C ASP A 229 -4.80 18.14 -6.41
N LEU A 230 -4.01 18.84 -7.26
CA LEU A 230 -2.58 19.00 -7.08
C LEU A 230 -2.26 19.84 -5.82
N LEU A 231 -2.99 20.95 -5.63
CA LEU A 231 -2.85 21.79 -4.44
C LEU A 231 -3.22 21.05 -3.16
N GLU A 232 -4.25 20.24 -3.19
CA GLU A 232 -4.65 19.45 -2.02
C GLU A 232 -3.64 18.33 -1.69
N LEU A 233 -3.01 17.73 -2.70
CA LEU A 233 -1.90 16.80 -2.49
C LEU A 233 -0.68 17.47 -1.81
N ALA A 234 -0.54 18.78 -1.95
CA ALA A 234 0.56 19.54 -1.41
C ALA A 234 0.32 20.08 0.01
N LYS A 235 -0.95 20.30 0.37
CA LYS A 235 -1.31 20.91 1.66
C LYS A 235 -1.26 19.89 2.80
N ASN A 236 -0.50 20.20 3.82
CA ASN A 236 -0.53 19.43 5.06
C ASN A 236 -1.50 20.13 6.04
N ARG A 237 -2.80 19.76 5.97
CA ARG A 237 -3.81 20.31 6.88
C ARG A 237 -3.99 19.38 8.06
N PRO A 238 -3.99 19.90 9.30
CA PRO A 238 -4.39 19.11 10.46
C PRO A 238 -5.85 18.64 10.27
N LEU A 239 -6.12 17.38 10.60
CA LEU A 239 -7.45 16.81 10.51
C LEU A 239 -8.36 17.40 11.59
N LYS A 240 -9.59 17.69 11.23
CA LYS A 240 -10.66 18.07 12.15
C LYS A 240 -11.56 16.86 12.39
N ARG A 241 -11.00 15.85 13.08
CA ARG A 241 -11.72 14.61 13.36
C ARG A 241 -12.88 14.83 14.31
N ARG A 242 -13.96 14.10 14.05
CA ARG A 242 -15.13 13.98 14.93
C ARG A 242 -15.83 12.65 14.68
N GLN A 243 -16.52 12.16 15.70
CA GLN A 243 -17.37 10.98 15.51
C GLN A 243 -18.62 11.35 14.73
N VAL A 244 -18.92 10.57 13.70
CA VAL A 244 -20.14 10.66 12.89
C VAL A 244 -20.74 9.27 12.71
N ASP A 245 -22.03 9.20 12.37
CA ASP A 245 -22.66 7.96 11.91
C ASP A 245 -22.19 7.66 10.49
N ALA A 246 -21.58 6.48 10.29
CA ALA A 246 -20.99 6.08 9.01
C ALA A 246 -22.06 5.98 7.90
N ARG A 247 -23.28 5.54 8.23
CA ARG A 247 -24.38 5.46 7.26
C ARG A 247 -24.81 6.84 6.78
N GLU A 248 -25.05 7.77 7.71
CA GLU A 248 -25.42 9.15 7.37
C GLU A 248 -24.31 9.82 6.55
N PHE A 249 -23.07 9.63 6.96
CA PHE A 249 -21.89 10.12 6.23
C PHE A 249 -21.83 9.60 4.78
N VAL A 250 -22.01 8.27 4.59
CA VAL A 250 -21.99 7.65 3.26
C VAL A 250 -23.14 8.16 2.39
N VAL A 251 -24.35 8.28 2.93
CA VAL A 251 -25.52 8.81 2.19
C VAL A 251 -25.25 10.25 1.72
N GLN A 252 -24.68 11.10 2.58
CA GLN A 252 -24.30 12.47 2.20
C GLN A 252 -23.21 12.49 1.13
N ALA A 253 -22.20 11.62 1.24
CA ALA A 253 -21.13 11.52 0.25
C ALA A 253 -21.64 11.02 -1.12
N VAL A 254 -22.60 10.09 -1.14
CA VAL A 254 -23.26 9.62 -2.37
C VAL A 254 -24.03 10.78 -3.04
N ALA A 255 -24.79 11.55 -2.26
CA ALA A 255 -25.51 12.72 -2.79
C ALA A 255 -24.53 13.78 -3.37
N ALA A 256 -23.41 14.01 -2.69
CA ALA A 256 -22.37 14.95 -3.14
C ALA A 256 -21.61 14.49 -4.41
N ALA A 257 -21.66 13.20 -4.74
CA ALA A 257 -20.96 12.67 -5.93
C ALA A 257 -21.66 13.03 -7.25
N HIS A 258 -22.92 13.46 -7.22
CA HIS A 258 -23.72 13.85 -8.42
C HIS A 258 -23.57 12.83 -9.58
N LEU A 259 -23.79 11.55 -9.27
CA LEU A 259 -23.67 10.47 -10.24
C LEU A 259 -24.75 10.55 -11.32
N ALA A 260 -24.45 9.99 -12.51
CA ALA A 260 -25.44 9.89 -13.57
C ALA A 260 -26.68 9.08 -13.11
N PRO A 261 -27.91 9.45 -13.57
CA PRO A 261 -29.14 8.77 -13.13
C PRO A 261 -29.17 7.24 -13.41
N ALA A 262 -28.38 6.77 -14.38
CA ALA A 262 -28.26 5.36 -14.71
C ALA A 262 -27.26 4.58 -13.83
N VAL A 263 -26.64 5.23 -12.83
CA VAL A 263 -25.78 4.57 -11.85
C VAL A 263 -26.59 4.34 -10.57
N ALA A 264 -26.93 3.08 -10.29
CA ALA A 264 -27.62 2.70 -9.06
C ALA A 264 -26.62 2.52 -7.92
N VAL A 265 -26.88 3.12 -6.75
CA VAL A 265 -26.04 2.96 -5.54
C VAL A 265 -26.83 2.26 -4.46
N SER A 266 -26.28 1.16 -3.93
CA SER A 266 -26.81 0.43 -2.78
C SER A 266 -25.92 0.66 -1.58
N VAL A 267 -26.52 1.08 -0.45
CA VAL A 267 -25.80 1.37 0.80
C VAL A 267 -26.22 0.35 1.86
N ASP A 268 -25.31 -0.56 2.16
CA ASP A 268 -25.41 -1.56 3.23
C ASP A 268 -24.43 -1.22 4.37
N VAL A 269 -24.73 -0.15 5.07
CA VAL A 269 -23.99 0.34 6.23
C VAL A 269 -24.95 0.35 7.41
N PRO A 270 -24.65 -0.35 8.53
CA PRO A 270 -25.49 -0.34 9.71
C PRO A 270 -25.70 1.07 10.25
N ALA A 271 -26.93 1.39 10.66
CA ALA A 271 -27.23 2.63 11.36
C ALA A 271 -26.53 2.66 12.72
N GLY A 272 -26.04 3.81 13.13
CA GLY A 272 -25.31 3.96 14.39
C GLY A 272 -23.86 3.42 14.34
N LEU A 273 -23.36 3.02 13.16
CA LEU A 273 -21.96 2.61 13.00
C LEU A 273 -21.04 3.82 13.23
N PRO A 274 -20.24 3.86 14.33
CA PRO A 274 -19.39 5.01 14.60
C PRO A 274 -18.21 5.08 13.61
N LEU A 275 -17.93 6.30 13.16
CA LEU A 275 -16.79 6.60 12.28
C LEU A 275 -16.12 7.86 12.80
N ASP A 276 -14.88 7.72 13.29
CA ASP A 276 -14.05 8.85 13.74
C ASP A 276 -13.22 9.39 12.56
N THR A 277 -13.61 10.54 12.03
CA THR A 277 -13.02 11.08 10.81
C THR A 277 -13.12 12.60 10.74
N ASP A 278 -12.36 13.19 9.82
CA ASP A 278 -12.64 14.50 9.24
C ASP A 278 -13.62 14.31 8.07
N PRO A 279 -14.92 14.64 8.23
CA PRO A 279 -15.93 14.33 7.24
C PRO A 279 -15.69 15.02 5.89
N ASP A 280 -15.13 16.24 5.90
CA ASP A 280 -14.87 16.99 4.66
C ASP A 280 -13.78 16.31 3.83
N GLN A 281 -12.75 15.80 4.50
CA GLN A 281 -11.66 15.08 3.84
C GLN A 281 -12.12 13.70 3.36
N LEU A 282 -12.81 12.94 4.20
CA LEU A 282 -13.23 11.58 3.84
C LEU A 282 -14.36 11.58 2.78
N THR A 283 -15.22 12.61 2.75
CA THR A 283 -16.19 12.80 1.66
C THR A 283 -15.49 12.86 0.30
N ARG A 284 -14.35 13.54 0.20
CA ARG A 284 -13.55 13.60 -1.04
C ARG A 284 -13.06 12.21 -1.46
N VAL A 285 -12.71 11.35 -0.50
CA VAL A 285 -12.30 9.97 -0.79
C VAL A 285 -13.47 9.20 -1.39
N VAL A 286 -14.62 9.19 -0.72
CA VAL A 286 -15.80 8.45 -1.15
C VAL A 286 -16.31 8.97 -2.50
N THR A 287 -16.44 10.28 -2.68
CA THR A 287 -16.90 10.88 -3.95
C THR A 287 -15.95 10.58 -5.10
N ASN A 288 -14.64 10.58 -4.85
CA ASN A 288 -13.65 10.28 -5.88
C ASN A 288 -13.72 8.80 -6.33
N LEU A 289 -13.92 7.88 -5.39
CA LEU A 289 -14.12 6.46 -5.70
C LEU A 289 -15.43 6.23 -6.48
N LEU A 290 -16.51 6.88 -6.08
CA LEU A 290 -17.81 6.81 -6.76
C LEU A 290 -17.75 7.35 -8.20
N ILE A 291 -17.09 8.49 -8.40
CA ILE A 291 -16.88 9.08 -9.74
C ILE A 291 -16.00 8.14 -10.58
N ASN A 292 -14.97 7.54 -9.98
CA ASN A 292 -14.12 6.57 -10.69
C ASN A 292 -14.89 5.32 -11.12
N ALA A 293 -15.76 4.79 -10.25
CA ALA A 293 -16.67 3.68 -10.54
C ALA A 293 -17.62 4.03 -11.68
N SER A 294 -18.33 5.17 -11.58
CA SER A 294 -19.22 5.65 -12.63
C SER A 294 -18.53 5.79 -14.00
N GLN A 295 -17.32 6.33 -14.00
CA GLN A 295 -16.52 6.45 -15.23
C GLN A 295 -16.09 5.09 -15.80
N ALA A 296 -15.73 4.13 -14.95
CA ALA A 296 -15.35 2.79 -15.38
C ALA A 296 -16.53 2.01 -15.99
N MET A 297 -17.74 2.28 -15.51
CA MET A 297 -18.99 1.71 -16.00
C MET A 297 -19.65 2.52 -17.13
N ASN A 298 -18.97 3.51 -17.72
CA ASN A 298 -19.53 4.41 -18.73
C ASN A 298 -20.83 5.09 -18.30
N ALA A 299 -20.90 5.55 -17.04
CA ALA A 299 -22.02 6.22 -16.42
C ALA A 299 -23.33 5.40 -16.34
N SER A 300 -23.24 4.06 -16.38
CA SER A 300 -24.37 3.12 -16.23
C SER A 300 -23.92 1.85 -15.55
N GLY A 301 -24.57 1.42 -14.44
CA GLY A 301 -24.21 0.23 -13.67
C GLY A 301 -24.58 0.36 -12.21
N ARG A 302 -23.94 -0.46 -11.35
CA ARG A 302 -24.21 -0.51 -9.91
C ARG A 302 -22.96 -0.29 -9.09
N VAL A 303 -23.16 0.41 -7.96
CA VAL A 303 -22.16 0.53 -6.91
C VAL A 303 -22.77 0.04 -5.60
N TRP A 304 -22.01 -0.76 -4.85
CA TRP A 304 -22.36 -1.21 -3.51
C TRP A 304 -21.40 -0.60 -2.51
N ILE A 305 -21.95 -0.09 -1.40
CA ILE A 305 -21.15 0.44 -0.31
C ILE A 305 -21.52 -0.35 0.94
N GLU A 306 -20.55 -1.06 1.49
CA GLU A 306 -20.70 -1.86 2.71
C GLU A 306 -19.89 -1.24 3.84
N GLY A 307 -20.44 -1.26 5.06
CA GLY A 307 -19.78 -0.78 6.26
C GLY A 307 -19.74 -1.81 7.37
N GLN A 308 -18.58 -2.02 7.98
CA GLN A 308 -18.44 -2.88 9.15
C GLN A 308 -17.46 -2.30 10.16
N ARG A 309 -17.58 -2.74 11.42
CA ARG A 309 -16.67 -2.34 12.49
C ARG A 309 -16.03 -3.56 13.14
N GLU A 310 -14.73 -3.49 13.37
CA GLU A 310 -13.96 -4.48 14.12
C GLU A 310 -13.15 -3.74 15.20
N GLY A 311 -13.55 -3.92 16.47
CA GLY A 311 -12.93 -3.20 17.59
C GLY A 311 -13.02 -1.67 17.44
N THR A 312 -11.87 -1.01 17.36
CA THR A 312 -11.71 0.45 17.18
C THR A 312 -11.55 0.88 15.73
N THR A 313 -11.86 0.01 14.77
CA THR A 313 -11.62 0.27 13.35
C THR A 313 -12.91 0.14 12.56
N THR A 314 -13.21 1.14 11.74
CA THR A 314 -14.33 1.11 10.79
C THR A 314 -13.82 0.87 9.39
N THR A 315 -14.40 -0.10 8.69
CA THR A 315 -14.09 -0.46 7.31
C THR A 315 -15.26 -0.11 6.41
N LEU A 316 -14.98 0.61 5.31
CA LEU A 316 -15.91 0.85 4.21
C LEU A 316 -15.40 0.14 2.96
N ARG A 317 -16.27 -0.63 2.29
CA ARG A 317 -15.99 -1.25 0.99
C ARG A 317 -16.87 -0.61 -0.07
N ILE A 318 -16.27 -0.18 -1.17
CA ILE A 318 -16.98 0.43 -2.31
C ILE A 318 -16.67 -0.46 -3.51
N ARG A 319 -17.69 -1.19 -4.00
CA ARG A 319 -17.60 -2.11 -5.12
C ARG A 319 -18.41 -1.60 -6.30
N ASP A 320 -17.87 -1.70 -7.50
CA ASP A 320 -18.56 -1.47 -8.77
C ASP A 320 -18.69 -2.77 -9.60
N ASP A 321 -19.58 -2.77 -10.58
CA ASP A 321 -19.74 -3.84 -11.57
C ASP A 321 -19.03 -3.56 -12.90
N GLY A 322 -18.07 -2.67 -12.90
CA GLY A 322 -17.26 -2.30 -14.05
C GLY A 322 -16.25 -3.39 -14.48
N PRO A 323 -15.32 -3.04 -15.37
CA PRO A 323 -14.31 -4.00 -15.89
C PRO A 323 -13.22 -4.36 -14.85
N GLY A 324 -13.22 -3.71 -13.68
CA GLY A 324 -12.20 -3.92 -12.66
C GLY A 324 -10.85 -3.25 -12.97
N VAL A 325 -9.84 -3.60 -12.18
CA VAL A 325 -8.47 -3.08 -12.32
C VAL A 325 -7.54 -4.20 -12.80
N PRO A 326 -6.87 -4.04 -13.96
CA PRO A 326 -5.91 -5.02 -14.47
C PRO A 326 -4.81 -5.33 -13.46
N THR A 327 -4.37 -6.59 -13.41
CA THR A 327 -3.45 -7.08 -12.35
C THR A 327 -2.08 -6.39 -12.41
N ASP A 328 -1.59 -6.09 -13.61
CA ASP A 328 -0.29 -5.45 -13.88
C ASP A 328 -0.18 -4.00 -13.38
N VAL A 329 -1.32 -3.33 -13.16
CA VAL A 329 -1.35 -1.93 -12.70
C VAL A 329 -1.83 -1.76 -11.26
N ARG A 330 -2.32 -2.81 -10.60
CA ARG A 330 -2.92 -2.73 -9.24
C ARG A 330 -2.02 -2.08 -8.21
N ASP A 331 -0.74 -2.38 -8.23
CA ASP A 331 0.23 -1.83 -7.29
C ASP A 331 0.50 -0.33 -7.53
N ARG A 332 0.20 0.17 -8.74
CA ARG A 332 0.53 1.53 -9.20
C ARG A 332 -0.63 2.51 -9.22
N ILE A 333 -1.87 2.04 -9.12
CA ILE A 333 -3.06 2.92 -9.25
C ILE A 333 -3.14 4.04 -8.23
N PHE A 334 -2.42 3.91 -7.11
CA PHE A 334 -2.33 4.94 -6.07
C PHE A 334 -1.10 5.84 -6.21
N GLU A 335 -0.25 5.61 -7.22
CA GLU A 335 0.88 6.51 -7.52
C GLU A 335 0.36 7.82 -8.11
N ALA A 336 0.93 8.95 -7.67
CA ALA A 336 0.56 10.26 -8.21
C ALA A 336 0.90 10.35 -9.71
N LEU A 337 0.00 10.93 -10.49
CA LEU A 337 0.09 11.09 -11.95
C LEU A 337 -0.02 9.78 -12.74
N PHE A 338 -0.24 8.64 -12.07
CA PHE A 338 -0.50 7.39 -12.77
C PHE A 338 -1.97 7.29 -13.19
N THR A 339 -2.22 7.04 -14.47
CA THR A 339 -3.57 6.86 -15.02
C THR A 339 -3.56 5.97 -16.26
N THR A 340 -4.55 5.09 -16.35
CA THR A 340 -4.86 4.31 -17.56
C THR A 340 -5.92 4.99 -18.44
N LYS A 341 -6.53 6.08 -17.95
CA LYS A 341 -7.59 6.80 -18.65
C LYS A 341 -6.99 7.91 -19.52
N ALA A 342 -7.40 7.99 -20.79
CA ALA A 342 -6.94 9.05 -21.73
C ALA A 342 -7.18 10.48 -21.21
N LYS A 343 -8.18 10.68 -20.35
CA LYS A 343 -8.55 11.98 -19.78
C LYS A 343 -8.41 12.04 -18.26
N GLY A 344 -7.67 11.13 -17.62
CA GLY A 344 -7.44 11.11 -16.17
C GLY A 344 -6.26 12.00 -15.76
N SER A 345 -6.33 12.70 -14.62
CA SER A 345 -5.19 13.43 -14.04
C SER A 345 -4.21 12.51 -13.30
N GLY A 346 -4.64 11.30 -12.92
CA GLY A 346 -3.85 10.39 -12.08
C GLY A 346 -3.62 10.87 -10.64
N LEU A 347 -4.33 11.92 -10.20
CA LEU A 347 -4.16 12.50 -8.85
C LEU A 347 -5.21 12.00 -7.85
N GLY A 348 -6.37 11.57 -8.33
CA GLY A 348 -7.51 11.27 -7.48
C GLY A 348 -7.26 10.15 -6.48
N LEU A 349 -6.76 8.99 -6.92
CA LEU A 349 -6.47 7.86 -6.03
C LEU A 349 -5.27 8.13 -5.12
N ALA A 350 -4.26 8.87 -5.59
CA ALA A 350 -3.15 9.33 -4.76
C ALA A 350 -3.64 10.24 -3.62
N LEU A 351 -4.58 11.15 -3.91
CA LEU A 351 -5.23 11.99 -2.90
C LEU A 351 -6.05 11.16 -1.91
N CYS A 352 -6.80 10.15 -2.39
CA CYS A 352 -7.53 9.22 -1.53
C CYS A 352 -6.59 8.52 -0.54
N ARG A 353 -5.48 7.95 -1.03
CA ARG A 353 -4.48 7.30 -0.18
C ARG A 353 -3.94 8.25 0.88
N ARG A 354 -3.52 9.44 0.49
CA ARG A 354 -2.99 10.43 1.42
C ARG A 354 -3.98 10.83 2.51
N ILE A 355 -5.25 11.07 2.13
CA ILE A 355 -6.29 11.43 3.11
C ILE A 355 -6.50 10.28 4.10
N VAL A 356 -6.61 9.05 3.63
CA VAL A 356 -6.82 7.88 4.50
C VAL A 356 -5.61 7.62 5.39
N GLU A 357 -4.39 7.73 4.87
CA GLU A 357 -3.15 7.62 5.65
C GLU A 357 -3.02 8.73 6.71
N ALA A 358 -3.45 9.95 6.41
CA ALA A 358 -3.51 11.04 7.40
C ALA A 358 -4.47 10.70 8.57
N HIS A 359 -5.53 9.92 8.33
CA HIS A 359 -6.42 9.39 9.36
C HIS A 359 -5.82 8.19 10.13
N GLY A 360 -4.57 7.78 9.85
CA GLY A 360 -3.96 6.57 10.39
C GLY A 360 -4.52 5.28 9.80
N GLY A 361 -5.29 5.40 8.72
CA GLY A 361 -5.96 4.30 8.04
C GLY A 361 -5.21 3.74 6.84
N THR A 362 -5.86 2.83 6.13
CA THR A 362 -5.35 2.25 4.88
C THR A 362 -6.43 2.21 3.81
N ILE A 363 -6.02 2.37 2.54
CA ILE A 363 -6.87 2.17 1.37
C ILE A 363 -6.21 1.18 0.41
N GLY A 364 -6.98 0.26 -0.13
CA GLY A 364 -6.48 -0.77 -1.05
C GLY A 364 -7.57 -1.34 -1.94
N LEU A 365 -7.19 -2.29 -2.79
CA LEU A 365 -8.09 -3.11 -3.58
C LEU A 365 -8.25 -4.47 -2.90
N ASP A 366 -9.50 -4.87 -2.61
CA ASP A 366 -9.82 -6.25 -2.25
C ASP A 366 -9.94 -7.11 -3.54
N PRO A 367 -9.65 -8.43 -3.45
CA PRO A 367 -9.95 -9.35 -4.54
C PRO A 367 -11.44 -9.27 -4.91
N SER A 368 -11.73 -9.21 -6.20
CA SER A 368 -13.08 -9.18 -6.73
C SER A 368 -13.16 -10.03 -8.01
N ASP A 369 -14.20 -10.84 -8.13
CA ASP A 369 -14.45 -11.66 -9.31
C ASP A 369 -14.99 -10.83 -10.47
N GLN A 370 -15.65 -9.70 -10.16
CA GLN A 370 -16.21 -8.77 -11.13
C GLN A 370 -16.10 -7.34 -10.58
N GLY A 371 -15.69 -6.39 -11.44
CA GLY A 371 -15.54 -4.99 -11.08
C GLY A 371 -14.32 -4.71 -10.19
N ALA A 372 -14.30 -3.55 -9.56
CA ALA A 372 -13.30 -3.17 -8.58
C ALA A 372 -13.92 -3.02 -7.19
N THR A 373 -13.21 -3.47 -6.16
CA THR A 373 -13.61 -3.30 -4.76
C THR A 373 -12.53 -2.53 -4.02
N PHE A 374 -12.80 -1.28 -3.70
CA PHE A 374 -11.93 -0.47 -2.86
C PHE A 374 -12.31 -0.64 -1.40
N LYS A 375 -11.31 -0.95 -0.57
CA LYS A 375 -11.44 -1.07 0.88
C LYS A 375 -10.76 0.09 1.56
N ILE A 376 -11.48 0.81 2.39
CA ILE A 376 -11.00 1.91 3.24
C ILE A 376 -11.10 1.45 4.68
N VAL A 377 -10.02 1.56 5.43
CA VAL A 377 -9.94 1.21 6.85
C VAL A 377 -9.59 2.46 7.63
N VAL A 378 -10.43 2.87 8.57
CA VAL A 378 -10.23 4.07 9.39
C VAL A 378 -10.24 3.67 10.86
N PRO A 379 -9.12 3.77 11.59
CA PRO A 379 -9.08 3.58 13.03
C PRO A 379 -9.62 4.81 13.76
N ASP A 380 -10.14 4.61 14.97
CA ASP A 380 -10.42 5.72 15.86
C ASP A 380 -9.12 6.47 16.20
N ALA A 381 -9.21 7.75 16.56
CA ALA A 381 -8.05 8.45 17.09
C ALA A 381 -7.59 7.76 18.37
N VAL A 382 -6.29 7.51 18.46
CA VAL A 382 -5.66 7.12 19.72
C VAL A 382 -5.71 8.37 20.61
N GLY A 383 -6.49 8.30 21.69
CA GLY A 383 -6.65 9.37 22.66
C GLY A 383 -5.35 9.71 23.39
#